data_5bf0fb09394b104d94738db2d7fc2be8
#
_entry.id   5bf0fb09394b104d94738db2d7fc2be8
#
_cell.length_a   1.000
_cell.length_b   1.000
_cell.length_c   1.000
_cell.angle_alpha   90.00
_cell.angle_beta   90.00
_cell.angle_gamma   90.00
#
_symmetry.space_group_name_H-M   'P 1'
#
loop_
_entity.id
_entity.type
_entity.pdbx_description
1 polymer ?
#
loop_
_entity_poly.entity_id
_entity_poly.type
_entity_poly.pdbx_seq_one_letter_code
_entity_poly.pdbx_strand_id
1 'polypeptide(L)'
;MIFTAGNILLIGSILLFVSIIVGKTGYRFGVPALLLFLVVGMLFGSDGLGLQFHNAKEAQFIGMVALSIILFSGGMDTKFTEIKPILTPGIVLSTAGVLLTALFTGLFIWWLSGMSWTNIHLPLITSLLLASTMSSTDSASVFAILRSQKMNLKHNLRPMLELESGSNDPMAYMLTIVLIQFIQSSGMGVPQILGSFAIQFIVGAATGYFLGKLAILMLNRLNIDNQALYPIPVSYTHLRAHETDSYL
;
A
#
# COMPACT_ATOMS: atom_id res chain seq x y z
N MET A 1 -7.76 -26.06 -12.97
CA MET A 1 -8.58 -25.27 -13.92
C MET A 1 -7.65 -24.60 -14.93
N ILE A 2 -7.85 -24.76 -16.23
CA ILE A 2 -7.04 -24.02 -17.22
C ILE A 2 -7.59 -22.59 -17.23
N PHE A 3 -6.74 -21.62 -16.87
CA PHE A 3 -7.12 -20.20 -16.90
C PHE A 3 -7.18 -19.70 -18.35
N THR A 4 -8.39 -19.72 -18.90
CA THR A 4 -8.68 -18.99 -20.14
C THR A 4 -9.05 -17.54 -19.79
N ALA A 5 -8.84 -16.61 -20.72
CA ALA A 5 -9.19 -15.20 -20.51
C ALA A 5 -10.63 -14.99 -20.03
N GLY A 6 -11.58 -15.81 -20.52
CA GLY A 6 -12.97 -15.79 -20.09
C GLY A 6 -13.16 -16.23 -18.64
N ASN A 7 -12.45 -17.26 -18.20
CA ASN A 7 -12.51 -17.72 -16.81
C ASN A 7 -11.90 -16.71 -15.83
N ILE A 8 -10.82 -16.04 -16.22
CA ILE A 8 -10.19 -14.99 -15.41
C ILE A 8 -11.14 -13.81 -15.19
N LEU A 9 -11.81 -13.35 -16.25
CA LEU A 9 -12.79 -12.27 -16.17
C LEU A 9 -14.00 -12.65 -15.31
N LEU A 10 -14.51 -13.86 -15.47
CA LEU A 10 -15.65 -14.33 -14.68
C LEU A 10 -15.29 -14.48 -13.19
N ILE A 11 -14.18 -15.13 -12.88
CA ILE A 11 -13.70 -15.31 -11.51
C ILE A 11 -13.40 -13.95 -10.86
N GLY A 12 -12.69 -13.07 -11.59
CA GLY A 12 -12.38 -11.73 -11.13
C GLY A 12 -13.65 -10.91 -10.85
N SER A 13 -14.65 -11.00 -11.71
CA SER A 13 -15.95 -10.31 -11.51
C SER A 13 -16.69 -10.85 -10.30
N ILE A 14 -16.72 -12.16 -10.08
CA ILE A 14 -17.35 -12.77 -8.90
C ILE A 14 -16.60 -12.36 -7.62
N LEU A 15 -15.27 -12.41 -7.62
CA LEU A 15 -14.46 -12.00 -6.48
C LEU A 15 -14.69 -10.53 -6.14
N LEU A 16 -14.70 -9.64 -7.13
CA LEU A 16 -14.99 -8.22 -6.92
C LEU A 16 -16.41 -8.01 -6.37
N PHE A 17 -17.41 -8.68 -6.94
CA PHE A 17 -18.78 -8.58 -6.48
C PHE A 17 -18.94 -9.03 -5.02
N VAL A 18 -18.38 -10.20 -4.68
CA VAL A 18 -18.40 -10.72 -3.31
C VAL A 18 -17.65 -9.79 -2.37
N SER A 19 -16.47 -9.28 -2.76
CA SER A 19 -15.68 -8.35 -1.97
C SER A 19 -16.43 -7.05 -1.67
N ILE A 20 -17.17 -6.50 -2.64
CA ILE A 20 -18.00 -5.31 -2.44
C ILE A 20 -19.10 -5.56 -1.40
N ILE A 21 -19.81 -6.69 -1.50
CA ILE A 21 -20.87 -7.07 -0.55
C ILE A 21 -20.28 -7.25 0.85
N VAL A 22 -19.18 -8.01 0.95
CA VAL A 22 -18.53 -8.32 2.21
C VAL A 22 -17.96 -7.06 2.85
N GLY A 23 -17.31 -6.18 2.07
CA GLY A 23 -16.79 -4.91 2.55
C GLY A 23 -17.89 -3.99 3.09
N LYS A 24 -19.02 -3.89 2.38
CA LYS A 24 -20.19 -3.10 2.84
C LYS A 24 -20.82 -3.67 4.12
N THR A 25 -20.85 -5.00 4.24
CA THR A 25 -21.42 -5.68 5.41
C THR A 25 -20.48 -5.55 6.61
N GLY A 26 -19.19 -5.74 6.40
CA GLY A 26 -18.16 -5.65 7.46
C GLY A 26 -18.08 -4.28 8.12
N TYR A 27 -18.30 -3.22 7.36
CA TYR A 27 -18.38 -1.87 7.89
C TYR A 27 -19.46 -1.73 8.99
N ARG A 28 -20.58 -2.45 8.88
CA ARG A 28 -21.66 -2.47 9.90
C ARG A 28 -21.23 -3.14 11.21
N PHE A 29 -20.31 -4.10 11.13
CA PHE A 29 -19.84 -4.87 12.29
C PHE A 29 -18.50 -4.33 12.87
N GLY A 30 -17.95 -3.24 12.32
CA GLY A 30 -16.69 -2.67 12.76
C GLY A 30 -15.46 -3.55 12.44
N VAL A 31 -15.60 -4.52 11.53
CA VAL A 31 -14.50 -5.39 11.10
C VAL A 31 -13.72 -4.69 9.98
N PRO A 32 -12.39 -4.61 10.06
CA PRO A 32 -11.57 -4.05 8.99
C PRO A 32 -11.82 -4.79 7.66
N ALA A 33 -12.08 -4.02 6.58
CA ALA A 33 -12.39 -4.58 5.26
C ALA A 33 -11.27 -5.50 4.74
N LEU A 34 -10.02 -5.18 5.06
CA LEU A 34 -8.86 -5.98 4.68
C LEU A 34 -8.94 -7.42 5.20
N LEU A 35 -9.31 -7.61 6.46
CA LEU A 35 -9.49 -8.95 7.05
C LEU A 35 -10.60 -9.72 6.34
N LEU A 36 -11.67 -9.05 5.97
CA LEU A 36 -12.77 -9.67 5.23
C LEU A 36 -12.36 -10.07 3.82
N PHE A 37 -11.58 -9.24 3.14
CA PHE A 37 -11.03 -9.58 1.82
C PHE A 37 -10.05 -10.75 1.89
N LEU A 38 -9.25 -10.82 2.96
CA LEU A 38 -8.38 -11.96 3.20
C LEU A 38 -9.18 -13.26 3.37
N VAL A 39 -10.24 -13.23 4.19
CA VAL A 39 -11.14 -14.39 4.38
C VAL A 39 -11.79 -14.79 3.06
N VAL A 40 -12.28 -13.83 2.26
CA VAL A 40 -12.82 -14.11 0.91
C VAL A 40 -11.74 -14.78 0.05
N GLY A 41 -10.52 -14.23 0.03
CA GLY A 41 -9.40 -14.81 -0.71
C GLY A 41 -9.08 -16.25 -0.28
N MET A 42 -9.09 -16.54 1.01
CA MET A 42 -8.88 -17.89 1.56
C MET A 42 -10.00 -18.85 1.16
N LEU A 43 -11.25 -18.41 1.21
CA LEU A 43 -12.41 -19.22 0.81
C LEU A 43 -12.41 -19.58 -0.69
N PHE A 44 -11.93 -18.68 -1.52
CA PHE A 44 -11.80 -18.93 -2.96
C PHE A 44 -10.49 -19.67 -3.31
N GLY A 45 -9.48 -19.60 -2.45
CA GLY A 45 -8.15 -20.20 -2.64
C GLY A 45 -8.13 -21.72 -2.71
N SER A 46 -6.92 -22.28 -2.69
CA SER A 46 -6.66 -23.73 -2.79
C SER A 46 -7.36 -24.54 -1.73
N ASP A 47 -7.45 -24.00 -0.52
CA ASP A 47 -8.02 -24.68 0.65
C ASP A 47 -9.55 -24.57 0.74
N GLY A 48 -10.17 -23.70 -0.06
CA GLY A 48 -11.60 -23.50 -0.14
C GLY A 48 -12.21 -24.04 -1.45
N LEU A 49 -12.50 -23.12 -2.38
CA LEU A 49 -13.11 -23.46 -3.67
C LEU A 49 -12.11 -24.00 -4.71
N GLY A 50 -10.85 -24.16 -4.35
CA GLY A 50 -9.83 -24.79 -5.18
C GLY A 50 -9.27 -23.90 -6.30
N LEU A 51 -9.41 -22.57 -6.21
CA LEU A 51 -8.76 -21.66 -7.14
C LEU A 51 -7.26 -21.62 -6.83
N GLN A 52 -6.47 -22.21 -7.72
CA GLN A 52 -5.02 -22.24 -7.59
C GLN A 52 -4.43 -21.05 -8.33
N PHE A 53 -3.79 -20.17 -7.60
CA PHE A 53 -3.01 -19.05 -8.13
C PHE A 53 -1.54 -19.22 -7.74
N HIS A 54 -0.80 -19.96 -8.56
CA HIS A 54 0.58 -20.34 -8.25
C HIS A 54 1.65 -19.53 -9.00
N ASN A 55 1.25 -18.45 -9.69
CA ASN A 55 2.19 -17.64 -10.44
C ASN A 55 2.63 -16.42 -9.62
N ALA A 56 3.80 -16.53 -8.97
CA ALA A 56 4.37 -15.45 -8.17
C ALA A 56 4.62 -14.15 -8.98
N LYS A 57 4.95 -14.26 -10.28
CA LYS A 57 5.16 -13.09 -11.15
C LYS A 57 3.87 -12.34 -11.44
N GLU A 58 2.79 -13.08 -11.70
CA GLU A 58 1.46 -12.48 -11.87
C GLU A 58 0.95 -11.84 -10.59
N ALA A 59 1.15 -12.52 -9.45
CA ALA A 59 0.82 -11.96 -8.14
C ALA A 59 1.59 -10.66 -7.87
N GLN A 60 2.89 -10.64 -8.16
CA GLN A 60 3.72 -9.45 -8.03
C GLN A 60 3.21 -8.31 -8.93
N PHE A 61 2.89 -8.60 -10.18
CA PHE A 61 2.37 -7.60 -11.12
C PHE A 61 1.04 -7.00 -10.63
N ILE A 62 0.09 -7.85 -10.23
CA ILE A 62 -1.21 -7.40 -9.69
C ILE A 62 -1.00 -6.57 -8.42
N GLY A 63 -0.11 -7.02 -7.53
CA GLY A 63 0.24 -6.28 -6.31
C GLY A 63 0.85 -4.91 -6.60
N MET A 64 1.77 -4.79 -7.56
CA MET A 64 2.36 -3.51 -7.96
C MET A 64 1.31 -2.56 -8.54
N VAL A 65 0.41 -3.05 -9.39
CA VAL A 65 -0.68 -2.22 -9.95
C VAL A 65 -1.63 -1.76 -8.84
N ALA A 66 -2.04 -2.66 -7.95
CA ALA A 66 -2.91 -2.33 -6.83
C ALA A 66 -2.26 -1.30 -5.90
N LEU A 67 -0.99 -1.51 -5.51
CA LEU A 67 -0.24 -0.58 -4.68
C LEU A 67 -0.12 0.80 -5.34
N SER A 68 0.16 0.86 -6.65
CA SER A 68 0.25 2.13 -7.38
C SER A 68 -1.07 2.90 -7.35
N ILE A 69 -2.21 2.21 -7.49
CA ILE A 69 -3.54 2.83 -7.42
C ILE A 69 -3.84 3.32 -6.00
N ILE A 70 -3.52 2.52 -4.98
CA ILE A 70 -3.74 2.88 -3.57
C ILE A 70 -2.92 4.12 -3.20
N LEU A 71 -1.63 4.13 -3.54
CA LEU A 71 -0.73 5.26 -3.26
C LEU A 71 -1.15 6.52 -4.03
N PHE A 72 -1.55 6.38 -5.30
CA PHE A 72 -2.05 7.49 -6.09
C PHE A 72 -3.35 8.07 -5.48
N SER A 73 -4.30 7.23 -5.13
CA SER A 73 -5.55 7.64 -4.48
C SER A 73 -5.29 8.33 -3.13
N GLY A 74 -4.42 7.76 -2.30
CA GLY A 74 -4.01 8.37 -1.04
C GLY A 74 -3.36 9.73 -1.21
N GLY A 75 -2.46 9.84 -2.20
CA GLY A 75 -1.80 11.11 -2.53
C GLY A 75 -2.78 12.20 -3.04
N MET A 76 -3.80 11.81 -3.80
CA MET A 76 -4.85 12.73 -4.26
C MET A 76 -5.70 13.30 -3.12
N ASP A 77 -5.94 12.50 -2.09
CA ASP A 77 -6.73 12.89 -0.91
C ASP A 77 -5.99 13.84 0.03
N THR A 78 -4.68 13.92 -0.13
CA THR A 78 -3.78 14.58 0.81
C THR A 78 -3.58 16.04 0.43
N LYS A 79 -3.98 16.98 1.30
CA LYS A 79 -3.76 18.40 1.08
C LYS A 79 -2.36 18.83 1.52
N PHE A 80 -1.57 19.34 0.59
CA PHE A 80 -0.19 19.78 0.87
C PHE A 80 -0.11 20.83 1.99
N THR A 81 -1.11 21.70 2.13
CA THR A 81 -1.17 22.70 3.21
C THR A 81 -1.29 22.10 4.60
N GLU A 82 -1.96 20.95 4.72
CA GLU A 82 -2.13 20.24 5.99
C GLU A 82 -0.87 19.42 6.35
N ILE A 83 -0.13 18.96 5.33
CA ILE A 83 1.09 18.14 5.51
C ILE A 83 2.31 19.00 5.78
N LYS A 84 2.41 20.18 5.16
CA LYS A 84 3.61 21.03 5.24
C LYS A 84 4.15 21.21 6.68
N PRO A 85 3.34 21.49 7.72
CA PRO A 85 3.83 21.68 9.09
C PRO A 85 4.30 20.39 9.76
N ILE A 86 3.87 19.22 9.26
CA ILE A 86 4.17 17.92 9.84
C ILE A 86 5.08 17.05 8.95
N LEU A 87 5.61 17.63 7.87
CA LEU A 87 6.39 16.90 6.86
C LEU A 87 7.63 16.23 7.49
N THR A 88 8.37 16.97 8.33
CA THR A 88 9.58 16.43 8.97
C THR A 88 9.27 15.24 9.90
N PRO A 89 8.36 15.38 10.89
CA PRO A 89 8.05 14.24 11.75
C PRO A 89 7.39 13.08 10.97
N GLY A 90 6.58 13.35 9.96
CA GLY A 90 5.98 12.32 9.12
C GLY A 90 7.03 11.52 8.34
N ILE A 91 7.99 12.18 7.70
CA ILE A 91 9.09 11.51 7.01
C ILE A 91 9.96 10.70 7.98
N VAL A 92 10.27 11.25 9.14
CA VAL A 92 11.07 10.52 10.15
C VAL A 92 10.31 9.27 10.63
N LEU A 93 9.01 9.37 10.91
CA LEU A 93 8.22 8.21 11.32
C LEU A 93 8.14 7.15 10.22
N SER A 94 7.83 7.56 8.99
CA SER A 94 7.70 6.60 7.88
C SER A 94 9.02 5.97 7.45
N THR A 95 10.17 6.58 7.75
CA THR A 95 11.49 6.04 7.40
C THR A 95 12.16 5.33 8.58
N ALA A 96 12.49 6.08 9.63
CA ALA A 96 13.12 5.53 10.83
C ALA A 96 12.20 4.55 11.56
N GLY A 97 10.88 4.82 11.59
CA GLY A 97 9.87 3.92 12.16
C GLY A 97 9.89 2.55 11.48
N VAL A 98 9.82 2.52 10.15
CA VAL A 98 9.91 1.27 9.36
C VAL A 98 11.22 0.52 9.62
N LEU A 99 12.34 1.23 9.60
CA LEU A 99 13.65 0.61 9.85
C LEU A 99 13.75 0.02 11.26
N LEU A 100 13.31 0.75 12.28
CA LEU A 100 13.31 0.27 13.66
C LEU A 100 12.35 -0.90 13.86
N THR A 101 11.15 -0.83 13.29
CA THR A 101 10.18 -1.93 13.34
C THR A 101 10.74 -3.18 12.68
N ALA A 102 11.31 -3.06 11.48
CA ALA A 102 11.95 -4.18 10.79
C ALA A 102 13.14 -4.75 11.58
N LEU A 103 13.97 -3.87 12.18
CA LEU A 103 15.11 -4.28 12.99
C LEU A 103 14.68 -5.05 14.24
N PHE A 104 13.80 -4.47 15.07
CA PHE A 104 13.39 -5.11 16.33
C PHE A 104 12.59 -6.38 16.08
N THR A 105 11.66 -6.36 15.13
CA THR A 105 10.89 -7.55 14.74
C THR A 105 11.79 -8.62 14.14
N GLY A 106 12.75 -8.24 13.30
CA GLY A 106 13.70 -9.18 12.70
C GLY A 106 14.64 -9.82 13.72
N LEU A 107 15.14 -9.03 14.68
CA LEU A 107 15.93 -9.56 15.80
C LEU A 107 15.10 -10.50 16.67
N PHE A 108 13.85 -10.16 16.93
CA PHE A 108 12.94 -11.02 17.68
C PHE A 108 12.67 -12.36 16.96
N ILE A 109 12.39 -12.30 15.65
CA ILE A 109 12.19 -13.51 14.83
C ILE A 109 13.45 -14.37 14.80
N TRP A 110 14.62 -13.76 14.62
CA TRP A 110 15.90 -14.46 14.64
C TRP A 110 16.15 -15.14 15.98
N TRP A 111 15.96 -14.42 17.09
CA TRP A 111 16.10 -14.97 18.44
C TRP A 111 15.11 -16.12 18.69
N LEU A 112 13.84 -15.94 18.32
CA LEU A 112 12.80 -16.94 18.48
C LEU A 112 13.11 -18.20 17.65
N SER A 113 13.57 -18.05 16.41
CA SER A 113 13.91 -19.17 15.53
C SER A 113 15.15 -19.95 16.01
N GLY A 114 15.99 -19.34 16.85
CA GLY A 114 17.15 -20.00 17.46
C GLY A 114 16.84 -20.86 18.70
N MET A 115 15.58 -20.84 19.18
CA MET A 115 15.20 -21.60 20.36
C MET A 115 15.03 -23.09 20.06
N SER A 116 15.37 -23.94 21.03
CA SER A 116 15.39 -25.40 20.89
C SER A 116 14.03 -26.06 20.62
N TRP A 117 12.94 -25.35 20.88
CA TRP A 117 11.58 -25.82 20.62
C TRP A 117 11.03 -25.43 19.23
N THR A 118 11.79 -24.63 18.48
CA THR A 118 11.47 -24.30 17.08
C THR A 118 12.25 -25.22 16.14
N ASN A 119 11.57 -25.78 15.15
CA ASN A 119 12.21 -26.60 14.10
C ASN A 119 12.72 -25.75 12.91
N ILE A 120 12.62 -24.41 13.00
CA ILE A 120 12.95 -23.50 11.93
C ILE A 120 14.09 -22.61 12.41
N HIS A 121 15.26 -22.72 11.75
CA HIS A 121 16.39 -21.85 12.01
C HIS A 121 16.55 -20.84 10.86
N LEU A 122 16.19 -19.59 11.12
CA LEU A 122 16.31 -18.50 10.14
C LEU A 122 17.60 -17.72 10.36
N PRO A 123 18.42 -17.53 9.32
CA PRO A 123 19.52 -16.56 9.37
C PRO A 123 18.99 -15.16 9.67
N LEU A 124 19.81 -14.31 10.31
CA LEU A 124 19.44 -12.95 10.68
C LEU A 124 18.89 -12.15 9.48
N ILE A 125 19.55 -12.25 8.32
CA ILE A 125 19.14 -11.53 7.11
C ILE A 125 17.75 -11.95 6.61
N THR A 126 17.42 -13.25 6.69
CA THR A 126 16.11 -13.78 6.31
C THR A 126 15.04 -13.36 7.32
N SER A 127 15.40 -13.28 8.59
CA SER A 127 14.51 -12.77 9.64
C SER A 127 14.21 -11.28 9.46
N LEU A 128 15.22 -10.49 9.07
CA LEU A 128 15.04 -9.08 8.72
C LEU A 128 14.20 -8.91 7.46
N LEU A 129 14.37 -9.78 6.46
CA LEU A 129 13.54 -9.78 5.26
C LEU A 129 12.06 -10.07 5.60
N LEU A 130 11.80 -11.08 6.43
CA LEU A 130 10.44 -11.36 6.89
C LEU A 130 9.86 -10.18 7.67
N ALA A 131 10.65 -9.58 8.56
CA ALA A 131 10.23 -8.42 9.32
C ALA A 131 9.95 -7.18 8.44
N SER A 132 10.73 -6.97 7.38
CA SER A 132 10.53 -5.84 6.46
C SER A 132 9.20 -5.89 5.74
N THR A 133 8.70 -7.09 5.40
CA THR A 133 7.37 -7.25 4.79
C THR A 133 6.21 -6.93 5.73
N MET A 134 6.47 -6.91 7.05
CA MET A 134 5.49 -6.64 8.10
C MET A 134 5.68 -5.27 8.75
N SER A 135 6.65 -4.48 8.29
CA SER A 135 7.05 -3.23 8.95
C SER A 135 6.24 -2.00 8.54
N SER A 136 5.37 -2.13 7.55
CA SER A 136 4.45 -1.09 7.10
C SER A 136 3.08 -1.21 7.79
N THR A 137 2.41 -0.10 7.98
CA THR A 137 1.03 -0.01 8.45
C THR A 137 0.09 0.11 7.25
N ASP A 138 -1.11 -0.48 7.33
CA ASP A 138 -2.09 -0.41 6.25
C ASP A 138 -2.74 0.98 6.16
N SER A 139 -2.31 1.75 5.17
CA SER A 139 -2.82 3.09 4.91
C SER A 139 -4.33 3.11 4.60
N ALA A 140 -4.83 2.12 3.87
CA ALA A 140 -6.24 2.05 3.51
C ALA A 140 -7.13 1.87 4.75
N SER A 141 -6.73 1.02 5.69
CA SER A 141 -7.44 0.83 6.96
C SER A 141 -7.38 2.07 7.84
N VAL A 142 -6.21 2.72 7.94
CA VAL A 142 -6.06 3.96 8.71
C VAL A 142 -6.98 5.05 8.17
N PHE A 143 -6.97 5.28 6.87
CA PHE A 143 -7.85 6.26 6.23
C PHE A 143 -9.34 5.91 6.41
N ALA A 144 -9.71 4.65 6.25
CA ALA A 144 -11.09 4.21 6.42
C ALA A 144 -11.58 4.44 7.86
N ILE A 145 -10.77 4.10 8.87
CA ILE A 145 -11.12 4.30 10.27
C ILE A 145 -11.23 5.79 10.62
N LEU A 146 -10.25 6.59 10.21
CA LEU A 146 -10.26 8.03 10.49
C LEU A 146 -11.45 8.76 9.84
N ARG A 147 -11.85 8.34 8.64
CA ARG A 147 -13.02 8.90 7.95
C ARG A 147 -14.34 8.43 8.58
N SER A 148 -14.47 7.13 8.87
CA SER A 148 -15.71 6.55 9.38
C SER A 148 -16.10 7.08 10.76
N GLN A 149 -15.10 7.30 11.61
CA GLN A 149 -15.30 7.73 12.99
C GLN A 149 -15.46 9.25 13.14
N LYS A 150 -15.29 10.03 12.03
CA LYS A 150 -15.27 11.52 12.04
C LYS A 150 -14.39 12.07 13.19
N MET A 151 -13.31 11.34 13.52
CA MET A 151 -12.47 11.67 14.66
C MET A 151 -11.65 12.92 14.36
N ASN A 152 -11.90 13.97 15.10
CA ASN A 152 -11.08 15.17 15.12
C ASN A 152 -9.93 14.96 16.09
N LEU A 153 -8.78 14.51 15.56
CA LEU A 153 -7.57 14.32 16.35
C LEU A 153 -6.88 15.68 16.56
N LYS A 154 -6.53 16.00 17.82
CA LYS A 154 -5.80 17.23 18.17
C LYS A 154 -4.39 17.21 17.56
N HIS A 155 -3.78 18.42 17.44
CA HIS A 155 -2.38 18.61 17.05
C HIS A 155 -2.01 18.06 15.66
N ASN A 156 -2.91 18.14 14.69
CA ASN A 156 -2.68 17.65 13.32
C ASN A 156 -2.28 16.17 13.26
N LEU A 157 -2.70 15.34 14.23
CA LEU A 157 -2.39 13.92 14.26
C LEU A 157 -3.02 13.16 13.10
N ARG A 158 -4.20 13.60 12.62
CA ARG A 158 -4.85 12.95 11.48
C ARG A 158 -4.02 13.07 10.20
N PRO A 159 -3.64 14.27 9.72
CA PRO A 159 -2.75 14.40 8.56
C PRO A 159 -1.41 13.70 8.76
N MET A 160 -0.91 13.63 10.01
CA MET A 160 0.35 12.96 10.33
C MET A 160 0.25 11.44 10.16
N LEU A 161 -0.83 10.82 10.65
CA LEU A 161 -1.09 9.40 10.46
C LEU A 161 -1.32 9.07 8.97
N GLU A 162 -2.02 9.95 8.25
CA GLU A 162 -2.24 9.80 6.81
C GLU A 162 -0.90 9.88 6.04
N LEU A 163 -0.02 10.81 6.39
CA LEU A 163 1.30 10.95 5.77
C LEU A 163 2.22 9.77 6.13
N GLU A 164 2.26 9.39 7.39
CA GLU A 164 3.08 8.27 7.87
C GLU A 164 2.66 6.97 7.17
N SER A 165 1.38 6.63 7.24
CA SER A 165 0.85 5.39 6.67
C SER A 165 0.95 5.33 5.14
N GLY A 166 0.76 6.45 4.43
CA GLY A 166 0.91 6.50 2.98
C GLY A 166 2.37 6.50 2.50
N SER A 167 3.32 6.85 3.39
CA SER A 167 4.75 6.91 3.05
C SER A 167 5.54 5.69 3.54
N ASN A 168 5.06 4.95 4.53
CA ASN A 168 5.76 3.79 5.06
C ASN A 168 5.68 2.57 4.13
N ASP A 169 4.60 2.41 3.35
CA ASP A 169 4.45 1.34 2.36
C ASP A 169 5.59 1.33 1.32
N PRO A 170 5.89 2.45 0.62
CA PRO A 170 7.04 2.52 -0.26
C PRO A 170 8.37 2.23 0.45
N MET A 171 8.53 2.68 1.69
CA MET A 171 9.77 2.46 2.45
C MET A 171 9.96 0.99 2.83
N ALA A 172 8.90 0.32 3.29
CA ALA A 172 8.94 -1.12 3.60
C ALA A 172 9.18 -1.96 2.34
N TYR A 173 8.51 -1.61 1.22
CA TYR A 173 8.74 -2.24 -0.07
C TYR A 173 10.21 -2.10 -0.53
N MET A 174 10.76 -0.89 -0.48
CA MET A 174 12.15 -0.65 -0.86
C MET A 174 13.13 -1.41 0.05
N LEU A 175 12.89 -1.43 1.38
CA LEU A 175 13.70 -2.19 2.33
C LEU A 175 13.66 -3.68 2.00
N THR A 176 12.49 -4.22 1.68
CA THR A 176 12.30 -5.61 1.27
C THR A 176 13.11 -5.93 0.01
N ILE A 177 13.04 -5.10 -1.03
CA ILE A 177 13.80 -5.29 -2.27
C ILE A 177 15.31 -5.23 -2.01
N VAL A 178 15.78 -4.30 -1.18
CA VAL A 178 17.20 -4.19 -0.79
C VAL A 178 17.68 -5.48 -0.11
N LEU A 179 16.89 -6.01 0.82
CA LEU A 179 17.24 -7.25 1.52
C LEU A 179 17.21 -8.48 0.58
N ILE A 180 16.27 -8.53 -0.36
CA ILE A 180 16.25 -9.57 -1.40
C ILE A 180 17.52 -9.49 -2.26
N GLN A 181 17.88 -8.29 -2.72
CA GLN A 181 19.11 -8.08 -3.51
C GLN A 181 20.35 -8.49 -2.73
N PHE A 182 20.41 -8.19 -1.44
CA PHE A 182 21.51 -8.59 -0.57
C PHE A 182 21.63 -10.12 -0.45
N ILE A 183 20.51 -10.83 -0.37
CA ILE A 183 20.48 -12.29 -0.29
C ILE A 183 20.88 -12.93 -1.63
N GLN A 184 20.42 -12.35 -2.75
CA GLN A 184 20.62 -12.92 -4.09
C GLN A 184 22.00 -12.60 -4.68
N SER A 185 22.58 -11.47 -4.30
CA SER A 185 23.84 -10.96 -4.89
C SER A 185 25.02 -11.24 -3.98
N SER A 186 25.67 -12.38 -4.15
CA SER A 186 26.85 -12.82 -3.39
C SER A 186 28.09 -11.91 -3.49
N GLY A 187 28.00 -10.71 -4.05
CA GLY A 187 29.14 -9.81 -4.28
C GLY A 187 28.82 -8.32 -4.23
N MET A 188 27.59 -7.91 -4.02
CA MET A 188 27.27 -6.48 -3.85
C MET A 188 27.60 -6.01 -2.43
N GLY A 189 28.43 -4.99 -2.32
CA GLY A 189 28.70 -4.33 -1.04
C GLY A 189 27.53 -3.45 -0.59
N VAL A 190 27.44 -3.21 0.72
CA VAL A 190 26.45 -2.31 1.33
C VAL A 190 26.35 -0.94 0.63
N PRO A 191 27.46 -0.30 0.20
CA PRO A 191 27.39 0.99 -0.49
C PRO A 191 26.66 0.94 -1.84
N GLN A 192 26.80 -0.15 -2.61
CA GLN A 192 26.12 -0.29 -3.90
C GLN A 192 24.60 -0.47 -3.71
N ILE A 193 24.21 -1.20 -2.66
CA ILE A 193 22.79 -1.41 -2.32
C ILE A 193 22.17 -0.08 -1.88
N LEU A 194 22.82 0.67 -1.00
CA LEU A 194 22.35 1.98 -0.58
C LEU A 194 22.31 2.99 -1.74
N GLY A 195 23.30 2.92 -2.65
CA GLY A 195 23.31 3.72 -3.86
C GLY A 195 22.12 3.41 -4.78
N SER A 196 21.80 2.14 -5.00
CA SER A 196 20.65 1.71 -5.78
C SER A 196 19.33 2.19 -5.16
N PHE A 197 19.23 2.10 -3.83
CA PHE A 197 18.08 2.63 -3.08
C PHE A 197 17.92 4.14 -3.28
N ALA A 198 18.98 4.91 -3.10
CA ALA A 198 18.95 6.35 -3.28
C ALA A 198 18.55 6.75 -4.71
N ILE A 199 19.11 6.06 -5.72
CA ILE A 199 18.77 6.29 -7.13
C ILE A 199 17.29 6.00 -7.38
N GLN A 200 16.77 4.88 -6.93
CA GLN A 200 15.35 4.52 -7.10
C GLN A 200 14.43 5.58 -6.47
N PHE A 201 14.77 6.06 -5.28
CA PHE A 201 14.00 7.08 -4.60
C PHE A 201 14.02 8.41 -5.37
N ILE A 202 15.20 8.87 -5.78
CA ILE A 202 15.37 10.14 -6.53
C ILE A 202 14.68 10.07 -7.89
N VAL A 203 14.90 9.00 -8.64
CA VAL A 203 14.29 8.80 -9.96
C VAL A 203 12.77 8.69 -9.84
N GLY A 204 12.26 7.94 -8.85
CA GLY A 204 10.83 7.81 -8.59
C GLY A 204 10.18 9.17 -8.25
N ALA A 205 10.78 9.93 -7.34
CA ALA A 205 10.31 11.26 -6.97
C ALA A 205 10.33 12.24 -8.15
N ALA A 206 11.41 12.27 -8.91
CA ALA A 206 11.53 13.10 -10.11
C ALA A 206 10.46 12.72 -11.17
N THR A 207 10.35 11.43 -11.48
CA THR A 207 9.37 10.93 -12.44
C THR A 207 7.94 11.27 -11.99
N GLY A 208 7.58 11.03 -10.73
CA GLY A 208 6.28 11.36 -10.16
C GLY A 208 5.96 12.84 -10.26
N TYR A 209 6.93 13.72 -9.95
CA TYR A 209 6.77 15.15 -10.07
C TYR A 209 6.56 15.62 -11.51
N PHE A 210 7.36 15.13 -12.45
CA PHE A 210 7.24 15.52 -13.88
C PHE A 210 5.95 14.97 -14.50
N LEU A 211 5.61 13.71 -14.24
CA LEU A 211 4.36 13.11 -14.73
C LEU A 211 3.13 13.79 -14.12
N GLY A 212 3.16 14.13 -12.83
CA GLY A 212 2.10 14.87 -12.17
C GLY A 212 1.89 16.26 -12.78
N LYS A 213 2.97 17.01 -13.03
CA LYS A 213 2.88 18.29 -13.73
C LYS A 213 2.36 18.15 -15.17
N LEU A 214 2.82 17.13 -15.88
CA LEU A 214 2.36 16.87 -17.25
C LEU A 214 0.86 16.53 -17.26
N ALA A 215 0.40 15.70 -16.32
CA ALA A 215 -1.01 15.35 -16.18
C ALA A 215 -1.88 16.58 -15.91
N ILE A 216 -1.46 17.46 -14.98
CA ILE A 216 -2.16 18.71 -14.70
C ILE A 216 -2.22 19.60 -15.95
N LEU A 217 -1.10 19.74 -16.67
CA LEU A 217 -1.05 20.55 -17.89
C LEU A 217 -1.96 19.99 -18.98
N MET A 218 -1.99 18.67 -19.15
CA MET A 218 -2.86 17.99 -20.11
C MET A 218 -4.34 18.16 -19.74
N LEU A 219 -4.69 17.93 -18.48
CA LEU A 219 -6.07 18.09 -18.00
C LEU A 219 -6.57 19.53 -18.16
N ASN A 220 -5.74 20.51 -17.85
CA ASN A 220 -6.10 21.91 -18.02
C ASN A 220 -6.23 22.36 -19.49
N ARG A 221 -5.51 21.69 -20.41
CA ARG A 221 -5.58 22.00 -21.85
C ARG A 221 -6.69 21.28 -22.60
N LEU A 222 -7.06 20.09 -22.16
CA LEU A 222 -7.99 19.21 -22.89
C LEU A 222 -9.44 19.62 -22.75
N ASN A 223 -9.80 20.58 -21.89
CA ASN A 223 -11.17 21.08 -21.68
C ASN A 223 -12.21 19.99 -21.93
N ILE A 224 -12.06 18.82 -21.23
CA ILE A 224 -12.83 17.63 -21.54
C ILE A 224 -14.23 17.82 -20.95
N ASP A 225 -15.18 18.21 -21.79
CA ASP A 225 -16.60 18.39 -21.45
C ASP A 225 -17.33 17.06 -21.11
N ASN A 226 -16.65 15.93 -21.24
CA ASN A 226 -17.28 14.62 -21.10
C ASN A 226 -16.95 13.99 -19.75
N GLN A 227 -17.88 14.09 -18.81
CA GLN A 227 -17.78 13.52 -17.47
C GLN A 227 -17.44 12.02 -17.45
N ALA A 228 -17.73 11.29 -18.53
CA ALA A 228 -17.42 9.87 -18.66
C ALA A 228 -15.91 9.57 -18.84
N LEU A 229 -15.10 10.55 -19.23
CA LEU A 229 -13.66 10.41 -19.41
C LEU A 229 -12.84 10.79 -18.15
N TYR A 230 -13.51 11.18 -17.07
CA TYR A 230 -12.90 11.44 -15.76
C TYR A 230 -13.15 10.35 -14.71
N PRO A 231 -13.06 9.05 -15.03
CA PRO A 231 -13.56 8.02 -14.09
C PRO A 231 -12.72 7.84 -12.83
N ILE A 232 -11.52 8.36 -12.73
CA ILE A 232 -10.67 8.11 -11.58
C ILE A 232 -10.15 9.37 -10.86
N PRO A 233 -9.64 10.44 -11.54
CA PRO A 233 -9.13 11.60 -10.79
C PRO A 233 -10.13 12.71 -10.55
N VAL A 234 -11.20 12.86 -11.34
CA VAL A 234 -12.09 14.03 -11.27
C VAL A 234 -13.43 13.74 -10.60
N SER A 235 -13.93 12.52 -10.62
CA SER A 235 -15.15 12.15 -9.87
C SER A 235 -15.03 12.43 -8.37
N TYR A 236 -13.80 12.36 -7.84
CA TYR A 236 -13.54 12.60 -6.42
C TYR A 236 -13.57 14.08 -6.06
N THR A 237 -13.09 14.97 -6.93
CA THR A 237 -13.14 16.42 -6.70
C THR A 237 -14.56 16.97 -6.91
N HIS A 238 -15.35 16.39 -7.80
CA HIS A 238 -16.74 16.80 -8.05
C HIS A 238 -17.72 16.30 -6.99
N LEU A 239 -17.58 15.08 -6.51
CA LEU A 239 -18.38 14.58 -5.37
C LEU A 239 -18.15 15.44 -4.11
N ARG A 240 -16.94 15.93 -3.90
CA ARG A 240 -16.61 16.80 -2.76
C ARG A 240 -17.13 18.22 -2.92
N ALA A 241 -17.22 18.77 -4.12
CA ALA A 241 -17.84 20.07 -4.37
C ALA A 241 -19.36 20.02 -4.10
N HIS A 242 -20.04 18.94 -4.47
CA HIS A 242 -21.46 18.75 -4.19
C HIS A 242 -21.77 18.50 -2.71
N GLU A 243 -20.84 17.90 -1.94
CA GLU A 243 -21.04 17.74 -0.50
C GLU A 243 -20.90 19.06 0.26
N THR A 244 -20.10 20.00 -0.23
CA THR A 244 -19.96 21.33 0.40
C THR A 244 -21.13 22.27 0.10
N ASP A 245 -21.79 22.12 -1.03
CA ASP A 245 -22.97 22.93 -1.40
C ASP A 245 -24.27 22.48 -0.71
N SER A 246 -24.30 21.30 -0.12
CA SER A 246 -25.47 20.79 0.62
C SER A 246 -25.50 21.19 2.12
N TYR A 247 -24.55 21.98 2.59
CA TYR A 247 -24.44 22.47 3.96
C TYR A 247 -24.50 24.01 4.07
N LEU A 248 -24.90 24.71 3.00
CA LEU A 248 -25.34 26.10 3.00
C LEU A 248 -26.84 26.18 2.75
#